data_1b967cc4ea2a94e284118645283cb84c
#
_entry.id   1b967cc4ea2a94e284118645283cb84c
#
_cell.length_a   1.000
_cell.length_b   1.000
_cell.length_c   1.000
_cell.angle_alpha   90.00
_cell.angle_beta   90.00
_cell.angle_gamma   90.00
#
_symmetry.space_group_name_H-M   'P 1'
#
loop_
_entity.id
_entity.type
_entity.pdbx_description
1 polymer ?
#
loop_
_entity_poly.entity_id
_entity_poly.type
_entity_poly.pdbx_seq_one_letter_code
_entity_poly.pdbx_strand_id
1 'polypeptide(L)'
;MDGIIDNLTSAINTWNSKLAEIWLLLTESPETFKGGDIWKIIVKVHEGLQAIGLALLVLFFVWGLIRTCTSWQDVKRPEQAFKLFLRFIIARGLVMYGMELMTKIFEIVQGIIQSITETVGLGISNETVIPQEIVDAVSNTGFLESIPLWAVTLLGSIFITILSFVMILTVYGRFFKLYMYTAISPIPLAAAAGESTQNTAFTFIKSYAGVCLEGAIIVLSCIIFSAFASSPPVVDSTASSVSMVWSYIGELIFNMLVLVGTIKMSDRIVKEMMGL
;
A
#
# COMPACT_ATOMS: atom_id res chain seq x y z
N MET A 1 15.72 -34.02 -15.17
CA MET A 1 16.43 -33.10 -14.26
C MET A 1 16.13 -31.62 -14.56
N ASP A 2 16.00 -31.25 -15.83
CA ASP A 2 15.68 -29.87 -16.24
C ASP A 2 14.41 -29.33 -15.59
N GLY A 3 13.34 -30.12 -15.46
CA GLY A 3 12.09 -29.68 -14.82
C GLY A 3 12.16 -29.34 -13.33
N ILE A 4 13.19 -29.80 -12.60
CA ILE A 4 13.37 -29.46 -11.17
C ILE A 4 13.88 -28.03 -11.02
N ILE A 5 14.91 -27.70 -11.79
CA ILE A 5 15.52 -26.37 -11.81
C ILE A 5 14.56 -25.37 -12.45
N ASP A 6 13.88 -25.78 -13.54
CA ASP A 6 12.91 -24.93 -14.25
C ASP A 6 11.76 -24.48 -13.37
N ASN A 7 11.20 -25.38 -12.53
CA ASN A 7 10.14 -25.03 -11.59
C ASN A 7 10.57 -23.92 -10.62
N LEU A 8 11.76 -24.07 -10.02
CA LEU A 8 12.26 -23.11 -9.03
C LEU A 8 12.66 -21.79 -9.71
N THR A 9 13.32 -21.87 -10.87
CA THR A 9 13.71 -20.69 -11.67
C THR A 9 12.47 -19.90 -12.10
N SER A 10 11.44 -20.57 -12.58
CA SER A 10 10.18 -19.92 -12.98
C SER A 10 9.50 -19.22 -11.82
N ALA A 11 9.48 -19.84 -10.64
CA ALA A 11 8.90 -19.23 -9.44
C ALA A 11 9.69 -18.00 -8.97
N ILE A 12 11.03 -18.08 -8.96
CA ILE A 12 11.91 -16.97 -8.60
C ILE A 12 11.80 -15.82 -9.62
N ASN A 13 11.75 -16.12 -10.90
CA ASN A 13 11.51 -15.11 -11.94
C ASN A 13 10.15 -14.43 -11.77
N THR A 14 9.12 -15.17 -11.40
CA THR A 14 7.80 -14.61 -11.06
C THR A 14 7.91 -13.67 -9.86
N TRP A 15 8.62 -14.05 -8.81
CA TRP A 15 8.88 -13.22 -7.64
C TRP A 15 9.60 -11.92 -8.02
N ASN A 16 10.73 -12.01 -8.71
CA ASN A 16 11.51 -10.85 -9.14
C ASN A 16 10.68 -9.91 -10.04
N SER A 17 9.92 -10.47 -10.97
CA SER A 17 9.01 -9.69 -11.83
C SER A 17 7.94 -8.96 -11.02
N LYS A 18 7.33 -9.61 -10.02
CA LYS A 18 6.33 -8.96 -9.16
C LYS A 18 6.95 -7.92 -8.24
N LEU A 19 8.15 -8.13 -7.76
CA LEU A 19 8.88 -7.12 -6.99
C LEU A 19 9.21 -5.89 -7.84
N ALA A 20 9.65 -6.07 -9.08
CA ALA A 20 9.87 -4.97 -10.02
C ALA A 20 8.55 -4.23 -10.36
N GLU A 21 7.44 -4.95 -10.55
CA GLU A 21 6.11 -4.36 -10.77
C GLU A 21 5.67 -3.50 -9.57
N ILE A 22 5.97 -3.91 -8.33
CA ILE A 22 5.68 -3.12 -7.12
C ILE A 22 6.38 -1.76 -7.17
N TRP A 23 7.66 -1.71 -7.54
CA TRP A 23 8.40 -0.47 -7.65
C TRP A 23 7.75 0.50 -8.65
N LEU A 24 7.33 0.01 -9.81
CA LEU A 24 6.61 0.82 -10.79
C LEU A 24 5.30 1.35 -10.21
N LEU A 25 4.52 0.50 -9.54
CA LEU A 25 3.25 0.88 -8.94
C LEU A 25 3.41 1.88 -7.80
N LEU A 26 4.47 1.80 -7.00
CA LEU A 26 4.69 2.74 -5.89
C LEU A 26 5.05 4.15 -6.36
N THR A 27 5.62 4.28 -7.56
CA THR A 27 5.96 5.56 -8.21
C THR A 27 4.88 6.06 -9.15
N GLU A 28 3.88 5.24 -9.51
CA GLU A 28 2.81 5.60 -10.41
C GLU A 28 1.74 6.45 -9.71
N SER A 29 1.25 7.49 -10.40
CA SER A 29 0.13 8.30 -9.93
C SER A 29 -1.20 7.55 -10.08
N PRO A 30 -2.17 7.71 -9.15
CA PRO A 30 -3.53 7.20 -9.33
C PRO A 30 -4.20 7.69 -10.62
N GLU A 31 -3.81 8.87 -11.10
CA GLU A 31 -4.35 9.48 -12.32
C GLU A 31 -3.95 8.72 -13.59
N THR A 32 -2.73 8.16 -13.61
CA THR A 32 -2.17 7.45 -14.76
C THR A 32 -2.30 5.94 -14.68
N PHE A 33 -2.57 5.41 -13.50
CA PHE A 33 -2.68 3.99 -13.25
C PHE A 33 -3.62 3.29 -14.23
N LYS A 34 -3.14 2.22 -14.87
CA LYS A 34 -3.88 1.45 -15.89
C LYS A 34 -4.43 2.34 -17.02
N GLY A 35 -3.68 3.37 -17.46
CA GLY A 35 -4.07 4.26 -18.53
C GLY A 35 -5.08 5.36 -18.15
N GLY A 36 -5.38 5.52 -16.86
CA GLY A 36 -6.21 6.61 -16.34
C GLY A 36 -7.73 6.45 -16.52
N ASP A 37 -8.21 5.35 -17.09
CA ASP A 37 -9.66 5.17 -17.29
C ASP A 37 -10.42 4.99 -15.98
N ILE A 38 -9.79 4.34 -15.00
CA ILE A 38 -10.36 4.22 -13.64
C ILE A 38 -10.50 5.61 -13.02
N TRP A 39 -9.47 6.45 -13.15
CA TRP A 39 -9.49 7.81 -12.61
C TRP A 39 -10.62 8.65 -13.20
N LYS A 40 -10.88 8.57 -14.50
CA LYS A 40 -12.02 9.27 -15.15
C LYS A 40 -13.36 8.87 -14.55
N ILE A 41 -13.53 7.59 -14.17
CA ILE A 41 -14.74 7.11 -13.50
C ILE A 41 -14.82 7.71 -12.08
N ILE A 42 -13.72 7.70 -11.34
CA ILE A 42 -13.65 8.25 -9.98
C ILE A 42 -13.98 9.75 -9.96
N VAL A 43 -13.45 10.52 -10.92
CA VAL A 43 -13.76 11.95 -11.07
C VAL A 43 -15.26 12.15 -11.28
N LYS A 44 -15.90 11.41 -12.18
CA LYS A 44 -17.36 11.51 -12.43
C LYS A 44 -18.18 11.15 -11.19
N VAL A 45 -17.78 10.12 -10.45
CA VAL A 45 -18.46 9.73 -9.22
C VAL A 45 -18.31 10.82 -8.15
N HIS A 46 -17.09 11.37 -8.00
CA HIS A 46 -16.83 12.47 -7.08
C HIS A 46 -17.69 13.70 -7.39
N GLU A 47 -17.75 14.13 -8.65
CA GLU A 47 -18.59 15.25 -9.11
C GLU A 47 -20.07 15.01 -8.79
N GLY A 48 -20.59 13.81 -9.03
CA GLY A 48 -21.95 13.42 -8.66
C GLY A 48 -22.21 13.49 -7.16
N LEU A 49 -21.23 13.08 -6.33
CA LEU A 49 -21.33 13.13 -4.88
C LEU A 49 -21.09 14.53 -4.30
N GLN A 50 -20.47 15.44 -5.02
CA GLN A 50 -20.21 16.80 -4.61
C GLN A 50 -21.50 17.58 -4.31
N ALA A 51 -22.54 17.41 -5.14
CA ALA A 51 -23.83 18.03 -4.90
C ALA A 51 -24.47 17.52 -3.59
N ILE A 52 -24.36 16.20 -3.32
CA ILE A 52 -24.83 15.60 -2.07
C ILE A 52 -24.01 16.13 -0.89
N GLY A 53 -22.69 16.21 -1.04
CA GLY A 53 -21.78 16.78 -0.04
C GLY A 53 -22.15 18.21 0.33
N LEU A 54 -22.47 19.05 -0.65
CA LEU A 54 -22.91 20.44 -0.41
C LEU A 54 -24.27 20.50 0.32
N ALA A 55 -25.20 19.61 0.02
CA ALA A 55 -26.47 19.52 0.77
C ALA A 55 -26.24 19.09 2.22
N LEU A 56 -25.39 18.07 2.44
CA LEU A 56 -25.01 17.60 3.78
C LEU A 56 -24.26 18.68 4.56
N LEU A 57 -23.41 19.49 3.90
CA LEU A 57 -22.71 20.61 4.52
C LEU A 57 -23.68 21.59 5.15
N VAL A 58 -24.74 21.97 4.43
CA VAL A 58 -25.78 22.85 4.96
C VAL A 58 -26.48 22.19 6.17
N LEU A 59 -26.80 20.92 6.08
CA LEU A 59 -27.43 20.16 7.16
C LEU A 59 -26.54 20.11 8.42
N PHE A 60 -25.25 19.76 8.26
CA PHE A 60 -24.30 19.75 9.38
C PHE A 60 -24.06 21.13 9.98
N PHE A 61 -24.05 22.16 9.16
CA PHE A 61 -23.94 23.53 9.61
C PHE A 61 -25.14 23.96 10.48
N VAL A 62 -26.37 23.69 9.97
CA VAL A 62 -27.62 24.01 10.73
C VAL A 62 -27.68 23.20 12.02
N TRP A 63 -27.31 21.92 11.98
CA TRP A 63 -27.23 21.06 13.16
C TRP A 63 -26.22 21.58 14.17
N GLY A 64 -25.06 22.02 13.69
CA GLY A 64 -24.01 22.63 14.52
C GLY A 64 -24.51 23.95 15.16
N LEU A 65 -25.22 24.80 14.39
CA LEU A 65 -25.86 26.01 14.91
C LEU A 65 -26.84 25.71 16.06
N ILE A 66 -27.75 24.77 15.86
CA ILE A 66 -28.76 24.40 16.88
C ILE A 66 -28.08 23.93 18.17
N ARG A 67 -26.98 23.16 18.07
CA ARG A 67 -26.26 22.68 19.25
C ARG A 67 -25.43 23.75 19.97
N THR A 68 -24.85 24.67 19.21
CA THR A 68 -23.98 25.71 19.77
C THR A 68 -24.81 26.87 20.34
N CYS A 69 -25.98 27.15 19.75
CA CYS A 69 -26.87 28.23 20.16
C CYS A 69 -27.92 27.76 21.16
N THR A 70 -27.49 27.29 22.32
CA THR A 70 -28.41 26.94 23.45
C THR A 70 -29.12 28.14 24.03
N SER A 71 -28.61 29.35 23.79
CA SER A 71 -29.20 30.62 24.23
C SER A 71 -29.16 31.66 23.11
N TRP A 72 -30.28 32.39 22.90
CA TRP A 72 -30.36 33.50 21.96
C TRP A 72 -29.33 34.64 22.24
N GLN A 73 -28.76 34.69 23.44
CA GLN A 73 -27.70 35.65 23.81
C GLN A 73 -26.35 35.30 23.20
N ASP A 74 -26.07 34.03 22.92
CA ASP A 74 -24.79 33.59 22.35
C ASP A 74 -24.71 33.92 20.86
N VAL A 75 -25.85 33.90 20.13
CA VAL A 75 -25.92 34.30 18.71
C VAL A 75 -25.65 35.79 18.50
N LYS A 76 -25.92 36.63 19.51
CA LYS A 76 -25.72 38.08 19.45
C LYS A 76 -24.26 38.50 19.57
N ARG A 77 -23.34 37.60 19.90
CA ARG A 77 -21.89 37.89 19.94
C ARG A 77 -21.29 37.84 18.55
N PRO A 78 -20.87 38.97 17.97
CA PRO A 78 -20.38 39.03 16.59
C PRO A 78 -19.18 38.08 16.34
N GLU A 79 -18.38 37.83 17.37
CA GLU A 79 -17.23 36.91 17.30
C GLU A 79 -17.63 35.48 17.06
N GLN A 80 -18.71 34.99 17.65
CA GLN A 80 -19.21 33.63 17.48
C GLN A 80 -19.84 33.45 16.08
N ALA A 81 -20.63 34.42 15.66
CA ALA A 81 -21.21 34.45 14.32
C ALA A 81 -20.11 34.42 13.24
N PHE A 82 -19.03 35.19 13.45
CA PHE A 82 -17.89 35.18 12.51
C PHE A 82 -17.17 33.83 12.48
N LYS A 83 -16.94 33.17 13.63
CA LYS A 83 -16.32 31.85 13.69
C LYS A 83 -17.15 30.78 12.94
N LEU A 84 -18.47 30.82 13.11
CA LEU A 84 -19.39 29.92 12.43
C LEU A 84 -19.37 30.12 10.91
N PHE A 85 -19.42 31.40 10.47
CA PHE A 85 -19.35 31.77 9.08
C PHE A 85 -18.02 31.32 8.43
N LEU A 86 -16.88 31.56 9.11
CA LEU A 86 -15.57 31.15 8.65
C LEU A 86 -15.50 29.63 8.52
N ARG A 87 -16.04 28.89 9.50
CA ARG A 87 -16.10 27.40 9.43
C ARG A 87 -16.90 26.93 8.23
N PHE A 88 -18.05 27.57 7.95
CA PHE A 88 -18.88 27.23 6.78
C PHE A 88 -18.12 27.46 5.47
N ILE A 89 -17.40 28.58 5.34
CA ILE A 89 -16.60 28.88 4.15
C ILE A 89 -15.49 27.84 3.96
N ILE A 90 -14.75 27.51 5.03
CA ILE A 90 -13.70 26.50 4.99
C ILE A 90 -14.26 25.14 4.59
N ALA A 91 -15.36 24.70 5.22
CA ALA A 91 -15.99 23.44 4.91
C ALA A 91 -16.51 23.38 3.46
N ARG A 92 -17.09 24.48 2.96
CA ARG A 92 -17.48 24.60 1.56
C ARG A 92 -16.27 24.48 0.63
N GLY A 93 -15.17 25.14 0.97
CA GLY A 93 -13.90 25.02 0.23
C GLY A 93 -13.41 23.57 0.19
N LEU A 94 -13.43 22.87 1.32
CA LEU A 94 -13.02 21.47 1.40
C LEU A 94 -13.89 20.56 0.52
N VAL A 95 -15.20 20.78 0.43
CA VAL A 95 -16.09 19.99 -0.44
C VAL A 95 -15.88 20.34 -1.90
N MET A 96 -15.74 21.64 -2.25
CA MET A 96 -15.57 22.10 -3.62
C MET A 96 -14.23 21.70 -4.23
N TYR A 97 -13.15 21.77 -3.44
CA TYR A 97 -11.79 21.46 -3.84
C TYR A 97 -11.31 20.11 -3.28
N GLY A 98 -12.25 19.23 -2.90
CA GLY A 98 -11.94 17.94 -2.28
C GLY A 98 -11.06 17.05 -3.16
N MET A 99 -11.31 17.02 -4.47
CA MET A 99 -10.50 16.27 -5.44
C MET A 99 -9.04 16.77 -5.45
N GLU A 100 -8.86 18.10 -5.57
CA GLU A 100 -7.53 18.71 -5.57
C GLU A 100 -6.79 18.46 -4.25
N LEU A 101 -7.51 18.53 -3.11
CA LEU A 101 -6.94 18.23 -1.81
C LEU A 101 -6.43 16.79 -1.74
N MET A 102 -7.23 15.81 -2.21
CA MET A 102 -6.81 14.40 -2.23
C MET A 102 -5.59 14.21 -3.13
N THR A 103 -5.58 14.77 -4.34
CA THR A 103 -4.44 14.71 -5.26
C THR A 103 -3.19 15.33 -4.65
N LYS A 104 -3.31 16.50 -4.01
CA LYS A 104 -2.15 17.17 -3.37
C LYS A 104 -1.57 16.41 -2.18
N ILE A 105 -2.41 15.78 -1.36
CA ILE A 105 -1.92 14.89 -0.29
C ILE A 105 -1.14 13.72 -0.88
N PHE A 106 -1.63 13.13 -1.98
CA PHE A 106 -0.93 12.06 -2.66
C PHE A 106 0.42 12.51 -3.23
N GLU A 107 0.47 13.67 -3.93
CA GLU A 107 1.72 14.24 -4.48
C GLU A 107 2.79 14.48 -3.39
N ILE A 108 2.38 15.00 -2.21
CA ILE A 108 3.30 15.19 -1.07
C ILE A 108 3.92 13.86 -0.66
N VAL A 109 3.13 12.80 -0.56
CA VAL A 109 3.64 11.48 -0.17
C VAL A 109 4.49 10.86 -1.29
N GLN A 110 4.16 11.10 -2.55
CA GLN A 110 5.03 10.72 -3.67
C GLN A 110 6.41 11.38 -3.56
N GLY A 111 6.47 12.66 -3.20
CA GLY A 111 7.72 13.36 -2.92
C GLY A 111 8.51 12.71 -1.79
N ILE A 112 7.84 12.21 -0.74
CA ILE A 112 8.50 11.45 0.34
C ILE A 112 9.08 10.14 -0.20
N ILE A 113 8.32 9.38 -1.00
CA ILE A 113 8.78 8.13 -1.63
C ILE A 113 10.00 8.40 -2.49
N GLN A 114 9.96 9.44 -3.33
CA GLN A 114 11.07 9.82 -4.18
C GLN A 114 12.31 10.19 -3.36
N SER A 115 12.17 10.97 -2.32
CA SER A 115 13.26 11.36 -1.43
C SER A 115 13.93 10.14 -0.76
N ILE A 116 13.12 9.15 -0.32
CA ILE A 116 13.63 7.90 0.26
C ILE A 116 14.43 7.12 -0.79
N THR A 117 13.89 6.98 -2.00
CA THR A 117 14.53 6.21 -3.08
C THR A 117 15.81 6.86 -3.61
N GLU A 118 15.88 8.20 -3.65
CA GLU A 118 17.07 8.94 -4.04
C GLU A 118 18.18 8.83 -2.99
N THR A 119 17.82 8.80 -1.69
CA THR A 119 18.80 8.75 -0.59
C THR A 119 19.47 7.38 -0.45
N VAL A 120 18.71 6.31 -0.61
CA VAL A 120 19.19 4.93 -0.30
C VAL A 120 19.44 4.12 -1.59
N GLY A 121 18.96 4.60 -2.72
CA GLY A 121 18.88 3.82 -3.96
C GLY A 121 17.68 2.86 -3.94
N LEU A 122 17.34 2.33 -5.12
CA LEU A 122 16.15 1.49 -5.27
C LEU A 122 16.28 0.08 -4.65
N GLY A 123 17.37 -0.29 -4.01
CA GLY A 123 17.55 -1.62 -3.39
C GLY A 123 17.29 -2.83 -4.32
N ILE A 124 16.99 -2.56 -5.61
CA ILE A 124 16.61 -3.55 -6.63
C ILE A 124 17.82 -4.37 -7.09
N SER A 125 19.01 -4.02 -6.63
CA SER A 125 20.28 -4.57 -7.13
C SER A 125 20.45 -6.07 -6.89
N ASN A 126 19.64 -6.68 -6.07
CA ASN A 126 19.76 -8.09 -5.75
C ASN A 126 18.50 -8.85 -6.21
N GLU A 127 18.45 -9.14 -7.53
CA GLU A 127 17.55 -10.19 -7.99
C GLU A 127 17.87 -11.48 -7.25
N THR A 128 16.84 -12.15 -6.75
CA THR A 128 17.01 -13.48 -6.17
C THR A 128 17.43 -14.43 -7.28
N VAL A 129 18.61 -15.02 -7.16
CA VAL A 129 19.19 -15.96 -8.12
C VAL A 129 19.46 -17.27 -7.39
N ILE A 130 19.27 -18.39 -8.07
CA ILE A 130 19.61 -19.72 -7.52
C ILE A 130 21.13 -19.83 -7.46
N PRO A 131 21.72 -20.13 -6.28
CA PRO A 131 23.15 -20.39 -6.17
C PRO A 131 23.60 -21.56 -7.04
N GLN A 132 24.80 -21.47 -7.60
CA GLN A 132 25.33 -22.52 -8.48
C GLN A 132 25.46 -23.86 -7.74
N GLU A 133 25.75 -23.83 -6.44
CA GLU A 133 25.84 -25.03 -5.59
C GLU A 133 24.52 -25.82 -5.57
N ILE A 134 23.37 -25.14 -5.59
CA ILE A 134 22.04 -25.77 -5.67
C ILE A 134 21.81 -26.38 -7.06
N VAL A 135 22.21 -25.67 -8.11
CA VAL A 135 22.11 -26.18 -9.50
C VAL A 135 22.98 -27.44 -9.65
N ASP A 136 24.19 -27.41 -9.14
CA ASP A 136 25.13 -28.53 -9.20
C ASP A 136 24.65 -29.73 -8.36
N ALA A 137 24.10 -29.48 -7.17
CA ALA A 137 23.51 -30.51 -6.32
C ALA A 137 22.33 -31.22 -7.00
N VAL A 138 21.47 -30.47 -7.70
CA VAL A 138 20.35 -31.03 -8.48
C VAL A 138 20.84 -31.82 -9.68
N SER A 139 21.84 -31.30 -10.41
CA SER A 139 22.37 -31.91 -11.64
C SER A 139 23.13 -33.22 -11.37
N ASN A 140 23.75 -33.34 -10.21
CA ASN A 140 24.52 -34.54 -9.81
C ASN A 140 23.68 -35.58 -9.09
N THR A 141 22.37 -35.36 -8.90
CA THR A 141 21.48 -36.28 -8.17
C THR A 141 21.08 -37.50 -9.01
N GLY A 142 21.10 -38.69 -8.38
CA GLY A 142 20.67 -39.93 -9.04
C GLY A 142 19.16 -39.97 -9.30
N PHE A 143 18.74 -40.87 -10.25
CA PHE A 143 17.32 -40.94 -10.64
C PHE A 143 16.35 -41.21 -9.47
N LEU A 144 16.70 -42.05 -8.53
CA LEU A 144 15.84 -42.37 -7.36
C LEU A 144 15.69 -41.17 -6.39
N GLU A 145 16.73 -40.37 -6.25
CA GLU A 145 16.73 -39.18 -5.38
C GLU A 145 16.08 -37.97 -6.09
N SER A 146 15.93 -37.98 -7.40
CA SER A 146 15.30 -36.93 -8.17
C SER A 146 13.79 -36.82 -7.91
N ILE A 147 13.11 -37.94 -7.53
CA ILE A 147 11.67 -37.94 -7.25
C ILE A 147 11.31 -37.08 -6.01
N PRO A 148 11.91 -37.31 -4.82
CA PRO A 148 11.65 -36.42 -3.67
C PRO A 148 12.11 -34.99 -3.92
N LEU A 149 13.20 -34.79 -4.64
CA LEU A 149 13.71 -33.48 -4.97
C LEU A 149 12.74 -32.69 -5.88
N TRP A 150 12.15 -33.33 -6.87
CA TRP A 150 11.10 -32.75 -7.71
C TRP A 150 9.87 -32.34 -6.89
N ALA A 151 9.42 -33.18 -5.95
CA ALA A 151 8.30 -32.86 -5.08
C ALA A 151 8.58 -31.64 -4.20
N VAL A 152 9.77 -31.54 -3.62
CA VAL A 152 10.22 -30.42 -2.80
C VAL A 152 10.27 -29.12 -3.59
N THR A 153 10.88 -29.15 -4.78
CA THR A 153 10.98 -27.95 -5.63
C THR A 153 9.61 -27.53 -6.18
N LEU A 154 8.73 -28.47 -6.50
CA LEU A 154 7.36 -28.17 -6.92
C LEU A 154 6.56 -27.50 -5.79
N LEU A 155 6.59 -28.02 -4.58
CA LEU A 155 5.95 -27.38 -3.41
C LEU A 155 6.54 -26.00 -3.16
N GLY A 156 7.86 -25.87 -3.15
CA GLY A 156 8.55 -24.60 -2.98
C GLY A 156 8.14 -23.56 -4.02
N SER A 157 8.10 -23.96 -5.30
CA SER A 157 7.70 -23.06 -6.40
C SER A 157 6.25 -22.58 -6.28
N ILE A 158 5.33 -23.43 -5.82
CA ILE A 158 3.94 -23.06 -5.56
C ILE A 158 3.87 -22.02 -4.44
N PHE A 159 4.58 -22.24 -3.31
CA PHE A 159 4.61 -21.28 -2.21
C PHE A 159 5.19 -19.93 -2.64
N ILE A 160 6.31 -19.90 -3.33
CA ILE A 160 6.95 -18.67 -3.83
C ILE A 160 5.99 -17.93 -4.75
N THR A 161 5.31 -18.61 -5.64
CA THR A 161 4.32 -18.02 -6.56
C THR A 161 3.14 -17.43 -5.81
N ILE A 162 2.59 -18.14 -4.83
CA ILE A 162 1.51 -17.63 -3.98
C ILE A 162 1.94 -16.36 -3.23
N LEU A 163 3.13 -16.36 -2.63
CA LEU A 163 3.68 -15.20 -1.92
C LEU A 163 3.85 -14.00 -2.86
N SER A 164 4.32 -14.22 -4.07
CA SER A 164 4.45 -13.18 -5.10
C SER A 164 3.10 -12.52 -5.42
N PHE A 165 2.04 -13.32 -5.59
CA PHE A 165 0.69 -12.80 -5.82
C PHE A 165 0.10 -12.09 -4.61
N VAL A 166 0.31 -12.60 -3.39
CA VAL A 166 -0.16 -11.94 -2.16
C VAL A 166 0.50 -10.58 -1.99
N MET A 167 1.78 -10.47 -2.30
CA MET A 167 2.55 -9.24 -2.22
C MET A 167 2.00 -8.18 -3.19
N ILE A 168 1.91 -8.50 -4.47
CA ILE A 168 1.42 -7.55 -5.48
C ILE A 168 -0.05 -7.17 -5.26
N LEU A 169 -0.89 -8.12 -4.84
CA LEU A 169 -2.30 -7.86 -4.54
C LEU A 169 -2.48 -6.83 -3.40
N THR A 170 -1.58 -6.83 -2.42
CA THR A 170 -1.59 -5.83 -1.33
C THR A 170 -1.36 -4.42 -1.88
N VAL A 171 -0.42 -4.26 -2.82
CA VAL A 171 -0.12 -2.97 -3.46
C VAL A 171 -1.28 -2.50 -4.35
N TYR A 172 -1.88 -3.39 -5.13
CA TYR A 172 -3.10 -3.07 -5.90
C TYR A 172 -4.25 -2.65 -4.96
N GLY A 173 -4.43 -3.35 -3.84
CA GLY A 173 -5.44 -3.02 -2.84
C GLY A 173 -5.33 -1.58 -2.32
N ARG A 174 -4.11 -1.05 -2.18
CA ARG A 174 -3.88 0.36 -1.84
C ARG A 174 -4.47 1.32 -2.88
N PHE A 175 -4.28 1.06 -4.19
CA PHE A 175 -4.87 1.90 -5.25
C PHE A 175 -6.39 1.91 -5.16
N PHE A 176 -7.02 0.76 -4.95
CA PHE A 176 -8.48 0.70 -4.77
C PHE A 176 -8.94 1.49 -3.54
N LYS A 177 -8.21 1.41 -2.41
CA LYS A 177 -8.49 2.26 -1.24
C LYS A 177 -8.41 3.74 -1.62
N LEU A 178 -7.34 4.20 -2.30
CA LEU A 178 -7.18 5.59 -2.73
C LEU A 178 -8.36 6.04 -3.58
N TYR A 179 -8.77 5.25 -4.56
CA TYR A 179 -9.91 5.57 -5.42
C TYR A 179 -11.22 5.69 -4.64
N MET A 180 -11.51 4.74 -3.73
CA MET A 180 -12.72 4.79 -2.90
C MET A 180 -12.74 6.02 -2.01
N TYR A 181 -11.63 6.34 -1.35
CA TYR A 181 -11.52 7.54 -0.52
C TYR A 181 -11.73 8.82 -1.35
N THR A 182 -11.09 8.91 -2.51
CA THR A 182 -11.19 10.07 -3.40
C THR A 182 -12.62 10.24 -3.92
N ALA A 183 -13.27 9.17 -4.36
CA ALA A 183 -14.63 9.21 -4.86
C ALA A 183 -15.64 9.71 -3.82
N ILE A 184 -15.56 9.20 -2.58
CA ILE A 184 -16.53 9.48 -1.51
C ILE A 184 -16.20 10.75 -0.71
N SER A 185 -15.06 11.37 -0.94
CA SER A 185 -14.53 12.48 -0.12
C SER A 185 -15.50 13.64 0.12
N PRO A 186 -16.41 14.04 -0.80
CA PRO A 186 -17.33 15.16 -0.54
C PRO A 186 -18.22 14.96 0.69
N ILE A 187 -18.59 13.71 0.98
CA ILE A 187 -19.50 13.38 2.09
C ILE A 187 -18.85 13.60 3.46
N PRO A 188 -17.71 12.95 3.80
CA PRO A 188 -17.05 13.18 5.09
C PRO A 188 -16.46 14.60 5.21
N LEU A 189 -16.03 15.23 4.12
CA LEU A 189 -15.52 16.60 4.15
C LEU A 189 -16.62 17.62 4.50
N ALA A 190 -17.87 17.38 4.11
CA ALA A 190 -19.01 18.20 4.49
C ALA A 190 -19.20 18.28 6.02
N ALA A 191 -18.80 17.23 6.76
CA ALA A 191 -18.91 17.20 8.22
C ALA A 191 -18.03 18.26 8.91
N ALA A 192 -17.06 18.87 8.23
CA ALA A 192 -16.26 19.98 8.75
C ALA A 192 -17.10 21.22 9.09
N ALA A 193 -18.30 21.37 8.54
CA ALA A 193 -19.20 22.50 8.77
C ALA A 193 -19.76 22.53 10.19
N GLY A 194 -19.99 21.38 10.82
CA GLY A 194 -20.57 21.29 12.16
C GLY A 194 -19.50 21.14 13.24
N GLU A 195 -19.67 21.81 14.39
CA GLU A 195 -18.72 21.70 15.51
C GLU A 195 -18.62 20.29 16.07
N SER A 196 -19.75 19.61 16.20
CA SER A 196 -19.80 18.23 16.70
C SER A 196 -19.36 17.19 15.68
N THR A 197 -19.33 17.52 14.38
CA THR A 197 -19.04 16.58 13.28
C THR A 197 -17.67 16.83 12.64
N GLN A 198 -17.00 17.96 12.92
CA GLN A 198 -15.71 18.31 12.30
C GLN A 198 -14.64 17.24 12.47
N ASN A 199 -14.66 16.51 13.59
CA ASN A 199 -13.70 15.44 13.85
C ASN A 199 -13.79 14.33 12.81
N THR A 200 -14.98 14.07 12.25
CA THR A 200 -15.16 13.10 11.16
C THR A 200 -14.39 13.51 9.91
N ALA A 201 -14.43 14.79 9.53
CA ALA A 201 -13.67 15.30 8.39
C ALA A 201 -12.16 15.20 8.61
N PHE A 202 -11.66 15.57 9.79
CA PHE A 202 -10.24 15.44 10.12
C PHE A 202 -9.77 14.00 10.16
N THR A 203 -10.55 13.09 10.76
CA THR A 203 -10.23 11.65 10.76
C THR A 203 -10.22 11.09 9.34
N PHE A 204 -11.14 11.53 8.47
CA PHE A 204 -11.16 11.14 7.08
C PHE A 204 -9.87 11.58 6.33
N ILE A 205 -9.46 12.85 6.50
CA ILE A 205 -8.23 13.37 5.87
C ILE A 205 -7.00 12.61 6.39
N LYS A 206 -6.93 12.35 7.72
CA LYS A 206 -5.87 11.53 8.30
C LYS A 206 -5.85 10.12 7.74
N SER A 207 -7.01 9.48 7.62
CA SER A 207 -7.13 8.13 7.07
C SER A 207 -6.69 8.08 5.61
N TYR A 208 -7.04 9.07 4.80
CA TYR A 208 -6.57 9.17 3.42
C TYR A 208 -5.07 9.37 3.33
N ALA A 209 -4.52 10.32 4.11
CA ALA A 209 -3.07 10.53 4.19
C ALA A 209 -2.36 9.26 4.66
N GLY A 210 -2.97 8.50 5.57
CA GLY A 210 -2.50 7.18 5.98
C GLY A 210 -2.40 6.20 4.81
N VAL A 211 -3.45 6.07 4.00
CA VAL A 211 -3.43 5.20 2.81
C VAL A 211 -2.36 5.66 1.80
N CYS A 212 -2.14 6.97 1.66
CA CYS A 212 -1.03 7.47 0.85
C CYS A 212 0.33 7.04 1.43
N LEU A 213 0.55 7.22 2.74
CA LEU A 213 1.79 6.87 3.44
C LEU A 213 2.07 5.37 3.47
N GLU A 214 1.05 4.52 3.33
CA GLU A 214 1.22 3.06 3.20
C GLU A 214 2.24 2.72 2.10
N GLY A 215 2.26 3.50 0.99
CA GLY A 215 3.25 3.35 -0.07
C GLY A 215 4.68 3.61 0.38
N ALA A 216 4.93 4.63 1.20
CA ALA A 216 6.25 4.93 1.73
C ALA A 216 6.75 3.82 2.69
N ILE A 217 5.85 3.25 3.51
CA ILE A 217 6.18 2.11 4.37
C ILE A 217 6.51 0.86 3.55
N ILE A 218 5.79 0.62 2.45
CA ILE A 218 6.10 -0.50 1.56
C ILE A 218 7.49 -0.32 0.92
N VAL A 219 7.82 0.89 0.46
CA VAL A 219 9.17 1.22 -0.06
C VAL A 219 10.25 0.94 0.98
N LEU A 220 10.07 1.44 2.21
CA LEU A 220 11.00 1.18 3.30
C LEU A 220 11.13 -0.31 3.61
N SER A 221 10.03 -1.05 3.61
CA SER A 221 10.03 -2.51 3.81
C SER A 221 10.86 -3.22 2.73
N CYS A 222 10.72 -2.83 1.47
CA CYS A 222 11.52 -3.39 0.38
C CYS A 222 13.02 -3.06 0.52
N ILE A 223 13.36 -1.83 0.93
CA ILE A 223 14.75 -1.41 1.14
C ILE A 223 15.37 -2.17 2.31
N ILE A 224 14.68 -2.26 3.46
CA ILE A 224 15.14 -2.99 4.64
C ILE A 224 15.31 -4.47 4.29
N PHE A 225 14.34 -5.05 3.57
CA PHE A 225 14.42 -6.43 3.12
C PHE A 225 15.60 -6.67 2.19
N SER A 226 15.89 -5.77 1.25
CA SER A 226 17.06 -5.87 0.37
C SER A 226 18.36 -5.92 1.14
N ALA A 227 18.49 -5.12 2.21
CA ALA A 227 19.64 -5.16 3.11
C ALA A 227 19.70 -6.45 3.94
N PHE A 228 18.54 -6.92 4.43
CA PHE A 228 18.43 -8.16 5.21
C PHE A 228 18.74 -9.40 4.36
N ALA A 229 18.21 -9.46 3.13
CA ALA A 229 18.40 -10.59 2.20
C ALA A 229 19.69 -10.52 1.37
N SER A 230 20.57 -9.56 1.64
CA SER A 230 21.86 -9.41 0.92
C SER A 230 22.84 -10.56 1.18
N SER A 231 22.67 -11.30 2.28
CA SER A 231 23.42 -12.53 2.53
C SER A 231 22.65 -13.71 1.94
N PRO A 232 23.24 -14.42 0.96
CA PRO A 232 22.58 -15.61 0.41
C PRO A 232 22.37 -16.67 1.52
N PRO A 233 21.31 -17.51 1.39
CA PRO A 233 21.10 -18.61 2.30
C PRO A 233 22.35 -19.51 2.41
N VAL A 234 22.71 -19.91 3.64
CA VAL A 234 23.88 -20.76 3.85
C VAL A 234 23.59 -22.17 3.31
N VAL A 235 24.36 -22.58 2.33
CA VAL A 235 24.27 -23.91 1.73
C VAL A 235 25.25 -24.85 2.44
N ASP A 236 24.72 -25.88 3.13
CA ASP A 236 25.55 -26.92 3.74
C ASP A 236 25.94 -27.95 2.67
N SER A 237 27.14 -27.81 2.14
CA SER A 237 27.70 -28.71 1.12
C SER A 237 27.98 -30.15 1.60
N THR A 238 27.86 -30.41 2.92
CA THR A 238 28.05 -31.75 3.50
C THR A 238 26.76 -32.57 3.59
N ALA A 239 25.61 -31.91 3.43
CA ALA A 239 24.30 -32.54 3.47
C ALA A 239 23.96 -33.29 2.16
N SER A 240 22.98 -34.21 2.23
CA SER A 240 22.45 -34.82 0.99
C SER A 240 21.81 -33.77 0.08
N SER A 241 21.84 -33.98 -1.24
CA SER A 241 21.28 -33.06 -2.25
C SER A 241 19.82 -32.66 -1.92
N VAL A 242 19.00 -33.62 -1.47
CA VAL A 242 17.60 -33.37 -1.07
C VAL A 242 17.52 -32.45 0.15
N SER A 243 18.35 -32.71 1.17
CA SER A 243 18.37 -31.91 2.39
C SER A 243 18.88 -30.49 2.15
N MET A 244 19.91 -30.36 1.31
CA MET A 244 20.49 -29.07 0.89
C MET A 244 19.45 -28.19 0.19
N VAL A 245 18.76 -28.75 -0.81
CA VAL A 245 17.71 -28.02 -1.56
C VAL A 245 16.51 -27.70 -0.67
N TRP A 246 16.11 -28.60 0.22
CA TRP A 246 15.04 -28.35 1.19
C TRP A 246 15.35 -27.17 2.13
N SER A 247 16.56 -27.16 2.71
CA SER A 247 17.00 -26.09 3.58
C SER A 247 17.06 -24.75 2.84
N TYR A 248 17.60 -24.73 1.62
CA TYR A 248 17.65 -23.53 0.78
C TYR A 248 16.25 -22.99 0.46
N ILE A 249 15.33 -23.81 0.01
CA ILE A 249 13.95 -23.42 -0.29
C ILE A 249 13.25 -22.92 0.98
N GLY A 250 13.46 -23.58 2.13
CA GLY A 250 12.89 -23.18 3.40
C GLY A 250 13.34 -21.79 3.83
N GLU A 251 14.62 -21.50 3.74
CA GLU A 251 15.18 -20.19 4.09
C GLU A 251 14.75 -19.12 3.08
N LEU A 252 14.70 -19.44 1.80
CA LEU A 252 14.20 -18.55 0.76
C LEU A 252 12.74 -18.17 1.00
N ILE A 253 11.88 -19.16 1.27
CA ILE A 253 10.46 -18.93 1.59
C ILE A 253 10.32 -18.11 2.88
N PHE A 254 11.13 -18.39 3.90
CA PHE A 254 11.12 -17.61 5.14
C PHE A 254 11.43 -16.14 4.88
N ASN A 255 12.48 -15.85 4.13
CA ASN A 255 12.84 -14.49 3.76
C ASN A 255 11.71 -13.79 2.98
N MET A 256 11.12 -14.48 2.00
CA MET A 256 9.96 -13.96 1.26
C MET A 256 8.74 -13.72 2.15
N LEU A 257 8.46 -14.58 3.13
CA LEU A 257 7.40 -14.40 4.11
C LEU A 257 7.62 -13.16 4.98
N VAL A 258 8.86 -12.88 5.38
CA VAL A 258 9.21 -11.66 6.13
C VAL A 258 8.86 -10.42 5.34
N LEU A 259 9.20 -10.36 4.05
CA LEU A 259 8.84 -9.22 3.19
C LEU A 259 7.32 -9.10 3.00
N VAL A 260 6.65 -10.18 2.63
CA VAL A 260 5.19 -10.18 2.43
C VAL A 260 4.46 -9.80 3.72
N GLY A 261 4.93 -10.30 4.87
CA GLY A 261 4.40 -9.96 6.18
C GLY A 261 4.53 -8.47 6.48
N THR A 262 5.70 -7.89 6.25
CA THR A 262 5.98 -6.45 6.47
C THR A 262 5.13 -5.57 5.55
N ILE A 263 5.01 -5.93 4.27
CA ILE A 263 4.14 -5.23 3.32
C ILE A 263 2.67 -5.29 3.77
N LYS A 264 2.20 -6.44 4.25
CA LYS A 264 0.82 -6.56 4.79
C LYS A 264 0.59 -5.77 6.07
N MET A 265 1.62 -5.59 6.88
CA MET A 265 1.55 -4.80 8.11
C MET A 265 1.58 -3.28 7.86
N SER A 266 1.92 -2.82 6.65
CA SER A 266 2.06 -1.39 6.34
C SER A 266 0.82 -0.56 6.70
N ASP A 267 -0.38 -1.06 6.40
CA ASP A 267 -1.66 -0.42 6.75
C ASP A 267 -1.80 -0.23 8.28
N ARG A 268 -1.45 -1.26 9.06
CA ARG A 268 -1.50 -1.20 10.52
C ARG A 268 -0.47 -0.23 11.08
N ILE A 269 0.77 -0.28 10.61
CA ILE A 269 1.85 0.61 11.04
C ILE A 269 1.45 2.07 10.83
N VAL A 270 0.91 2.39 9.65
CA VAL A 270 0.48 3.75 9.34
C VAL A 270 -0.68 4.18 10.23
N LYS A 271 -1.68 3.33 10.47
CA LYS A 271 -2.80 3.65 11.37
C LYS A 271 -2.33 3.95 12.78
N GLU A 272 -1.42 3.13 13.33
CA GLU A 272 -0.82 3.36 14.64
C GLU A 272 -0.04 4.70 14.67
N MET A 273 0.73 5.03 13.63
CA MET A 273 1.46 6.30 13.52
C MET A 273 0.54 7.51 13.43
N MET A 274 -0.60 7.39 12.75
CA MET A 274 -1.57 8.47 12.56
C MET A 274 -2.54 8.62 13.74
N GLY A 275 -2.52 7.72 14.70
CA GLY A 275 -3.45 7.68 15.82
C GLY A 275 -4.88 7.39 15.38
N LEU A 276 -5.05 6.39 14.53
CA LEU A 276 -6.32 5.94 13.95
C LEU A 276 -6.76 4.60 14.54
#